data_af056966d568d8c165a078860ab3b310
#
_entry.id   af056966d568d8c165a078860ab3b310
#
_cell.length_a   1.000
_cell.length_b   1.000
_cell.length_c   1.000
_cell.angle_alpha   90.00
_cell.angle_beta   90.00
_cell.angle_gamma   90.00
#
_symmetry.space_group_name_H-M   'P 1'
#
loop_
_entity.id
_entity.type
_entity.pdbx_description
1 polymer ?
#
loop_
_entity_poly.entity_id
_entity_poly.type
_entity_poly.pdbx_seq_one_letter_code
_entity_poly.pdbx_strand_id
1 'polypeptide(L)'
;MNPPSPSPRTEHDAWGEIQIPADAPWGAQTQRAIGHFAISTEKMPPELLHALALIKRCAARVNASLGTLERPVADAIAQAAAEVVDGRWPNAFPLSLWQSGSGTQSNMNMNEVIAHRASALLGRPVHPNDEVNLGQSSNDTIPTAIHLAALLGVERALQPALRALRDTLAAKAEGVRGVMKTGRTHLQHALPLTLADELLAWVAQLDQAGAALAPALRAVLGLAIGGTAVGSGANAHPDFGLRMAEALSEATGLPLRRADNPYAAQAAHDALLQLHGALRGLALALCKIADDLRWEASPGLGEWRLPANEPGSSIMPGKVNPTQCESLLMVCAQVMGNDVSIGVGATLGQFQMHAAKPLLAHNLLQSIRLLADGMRSFEEHAVRGMEADRERIAATLSPAMLQATLLAKRIGHEEAALLYREVQASGRPLRELVLERGLASAEQFDAWVK
;
A
#
# COMPACT_ATOMS: atom_id res chain seq x y z
N MET A 1 -23.12 28.19 -28.59
CA MET A 1 -21.93 27.87 -29.40
C MET A 1 -20.72 27.96 -28.48
N ASN A 2 -20.01 26.89 -28.31
CA ASN A 2 -18.72 26.97 -27.62
C ASN A 2 -17.77 27.85 -28.45
N PRO A 3 -16.95 28.72 -27.84
CA PRO A 3 -15.96 29.48 -28.57
C PRO A 3 -15.06 28.51 -29.37
N PRO A 4 -14.61 28.89 -30.57
CA PRO A 4 -13.71 28.03 -31.34
C PRO A 4 -12.47 27.75 -30.51
N SER A 5 -12.05 26.49 -30.50
CA SER A 5 -10.79 26.08 -29.82
C SER A 5 -9.64 26.92 -30.41
N PRO A 6 -8.73 27.44 -29.56
CA PRO A 6 -7.60 28.22 -30.06
C PRO A 6 -6.78 27.38 -31.05
N SER A 7 -6.24 28.04 -32.08
CA SER A 7 -5.45 27.38 -33.14
C SER A 7 -4.24 26.67 -32.51
N PRO A 8 -3.87 25.46 -32.94
CA PRO A 8 -2.68 24.78 -32.48
C PRO A 8 -1.43 25.66 -32.62
N ARG A 9 -0.47 25.48 -31.69
CA ARG A 9 0.86 26.10 -31.81
C ARG A 9 1.86 25.06 -32.33
N THR A 10 2.86 25.55 -33.06
CA THR A 10 3.97 24.74 -33.56
C THR A 10 5.10 24.72 -32.51
N GLU A 11 5.51 23.54 -32.14
CA GLU A 11 6.71 23.30 -31.34
C GLU A 11 7.69 22.45 -32.14
N HIS A 12 8.97 22.42 -31.73
CA HIS A 12 9.98 21.60 -32.38
C HIS A 12 10.89 20.93 -31.38
N ASP A 13 11.44 19.79 -31.78
CA ASP A 13 12.53 19.07 -31.12
C ASP A 13 13.56 18.59 -32.15
N ALA A 14 14.50 17.75 -31.75
CA ALA A 14 15.53 17.21 -32.65
C ALA A 14 14.95 16.37 -33.84
N TRP A 15 13.69 15.99 -33.76
CA TRP A 15 12.97 15.22 -34.80
C TRP A 15 12.10 16.09 -35.72
N GLY A 16 12.11 17.41 -35.52
CA GLY A 16 11.38 18.38 -36.35
C GLY A 16 10.15 18.97 -35.67
N GLU A 17 9.32 19.63 -36.47
CA GLU A 17 8.13 20.33 -36.02
C GLU A 17 6.97 19.39 -35.68
N ILE A 18 6.12 19.80 -34.74
CA ILE A 18 4.87 19.15 -34.38
C ILE A 18 3.83 20.18 -33.92
N GLN A 19 2.58 19.93 -34.25
CA GLN A 19 1.45 20.74 -33.80
C GLN A 19 0.98 20.26 -32.44
N ILE A 20 0.80 21.16 -31.49
CA ILE A 20 0.26 20.89 -30.16
C ILE A 20 -0.91 21.78 -29.82
N PRO A 21 -1.86 21.38 -28.97
CA PRO A 21 -2.95 22.28 -28.55
C PRO A 21 -2.37 23.58 -27.99
N ALA A 22 -3.00 24.73 -28.36
CA ALA A 22 -2.47 26.03 -27.96
C ALA A 22 -2.35 26.24 -26.45
N ASP A 23 -3.27 25.67 -25.71
CA ASP A 23 -3.36 25.72 -24.24
C ASP A 23 -2.60 24.59 -23.50
N ALA A 24 -2.01 23.65 -24.24
CA ALA A 24 -1.25 22.55 -23.63
C ALA A 24 0.01 23.07 -22.93
N PRO A 25 0.27 22.73 -21.66
CA PRO A 25 1.47 23.18 -20.94
C PRO A 25 2.72 22.35 -21.25
N TRP A 26 2.63 21.37 -22.14
CA TRP A 26 3.75 20.51 -22.55
C TRP A 26 4.31 20.91 -23.92
N GLY A 27 5.44 20.31 -24.30
CA GLY A 27 6.14 20.57 -25.55
C GLY A 27 6.08 19.41 -26.55
N ALA A 28 7.04 19.43 -27.49
CA ALA A 28 7.08 18.53 -28.64
C ALA A 28 7.24 17.06 -28.25
N GLN A 29 8.12 16.74 -27.30
CA GLN A 29 8.40 15.35 -26.93
C GLN A 29 7.19 14.69 -26.27
N THR A 30 6.48 15.39 -25.39
CA THR A 30 5.23 14.89 -24.79
C THR A 30 4.16 14.67 -25.86
N GLN A 31 3.99 15.62 -26.80
CA GLN A 31 3.01 15.48 -27.86
C GLN A 31 3.27 14.25 -28.75
N ARG A 32 4.54 13.97 -29.10
CA ARG A 32 4.90 12.75 -29.83
C ARG A 32 4.59 11.50 -29.01
N ALA A 33 4.91 11.52 -27.70
CA ALA A 33 4.66 10.40 -26.82
C ALA A 33 3.17 10.08 -26.67
N ILE A 34 2.29 11.06 -26.66
CA ILE A 34 0.82 10.87 -26.66
C ILE A 34 0.40 10.02 -27.87
N GLY A 35 0.95 10.32 -29.06
CA GLY A 35 0.63 9.57 -30.29
C GLY A 35 1.24 8.17 -30.32
N HIS A 36 2.48 8.02 -29.86
CA HIS A 36 3.23 6.76 -29.94
C HIS A 36 2.82 5.75 -28.88
N PHE A 37 2.38 6.19 -27.70
CA PHE A 37 1.99 5.35 -26.58
C PHE A 37 0.50 5.47 -26.24
N ALA A 38 -0.37 5.50 -27.24
CA ALA A 38 -1.83 5.51 -27.09
C ALA A 38 -2.33 4.12 -26.68
N ILE A 39 -1.89 3.64 -25.51
CA ILE A 39 -2.18 2.32 -24.98
C ILE A 39 -2.97 2.48 -23.69
N SER A 40 -4.18 1.90 -23.66
CA SER A 40 -5.08 1.86 -22.50
C SER A 40 -5.36 3.24 -21.87
N THR A 41 -5.95 3.26 -20.69
CA THR A 41 -6.38 4.49 -19.99
C THR A 41 -5.56 4.81 -18.76
N GLU A 42 -4.74 3.87 -18.29
CA GLU A 42 -3.92 4.05 -17.10
C GLU A 42 -2.88 5.14 -17.33
N LYS A 43 -2.78 6.01 -16.34
CA LYS A 43 -1.80 7.12 -16.30
C LYS A 43 -0.73 6.85 -15.26
N MET A 44 0.34 7.62 -15.34
CA MET A 44 1.35 7.61 -14.28
C MET A 44 0.72 8.02 -12.95
N PRO A 45 1.07 7.33 -11.85
CA PRO A 45 0.52 7.64 -10.53
C PRO A 45 0.77 9.09 -10.13
N PRO A 46 -0.22 9.81 -9.59
CA PRO A 46 -0.05 11.19 -9.12
C PRO A 46 1.08 11.33 -8.09
N GLU A 47 1.26 10.34 -7.23
CA GLU A 47 2.32 10.30 -6.22
C GLU A 47 3.71 10.34 -6.86
N LEU A 48 3.88 9.65 -8.00
CA LEU A 48 5.14 9.69 -8.77
C LEU A 48 5.36 11.06 -9.40
N LEU A 49 4.32 11.66 -9.98
CA LEU A 49 4.41 12.99 -10.58
C LEU A 49 4.75 14.06 -9.54
N HIS A 50 4.15 14.00 -8.34
CA HIS A 50 4.52 14.86 -7.22
C HIS A 50 5.98 14.69 -6.80
N ALA A 51 6.45 13.46 -6.70
CA ALA A 51 7.84 13.17 -6.36
C ALA A 51 8.81 13.69 -7.45
N LEU A 52 8.48 13.53 -8.74
CA LEU A 52 9.25 14.10 -9.84
C LEU A 52 9.32 15.63 -9.75
N ALA A 53 8.21 16.31 -9.52
CA ALA A 53 8.17 17.75 -9.37
C ALA A 53 9.01 18.22 -8.17
N LEU A 54 8.94 17.51 -7.04
CA LEU A 54 9.77 17.78 -5.86
C LEU A 54 11.27 17.64 -6.18
N ILE A 55 11.65 16.60 -6.93
CA ILE A 55 13.04 16.41 -7.38
C ILE A 55 13.47 17.60 -8.25
N LYS A 56 12.65 18.04 -9.21
CA LYS A 56 12.98 19.19 -10.07
C LYS A 56 13.13 20.48 -9.27
N ARG A 57 12.26 20.72 -8.29
CA ARG A 57 12.37 21.85 -7.35
C ARG A 57 13.70 21.84 -6.59
N CYS A 58 14.08 20.72 -6.04
CA CYS A 58 15.33 20.56 -5.31
C CYS A 58 16.55 20.68 -6.25
N ALA A 59 16.49 20.07 -7.44
CA ALA A 59 17.57 20.10 -8.42
C ALA A 59 17.90 21.51 -8.90
N ALA A 60 16.88 22.35 -9.15
CA ALA A 60 17.09 23.75 -9.52
C ALA A 60 17.87 24.51 -8.43
N ARG A 61 17.47 24.37 -7.16
CA ARG A 61 18.12 25.01 -6.03
C ARG A 61 19.55 24.48 -5.80
N VAL A 62 19.73 23.18 -5.90
CA VAL A 62 21.05 22.54 -5.77
C VAL A 62 22.00 23.01 -6.88
N ASN A 63 21.55 23.03 -8.14
CA ASN A 63 22.36 23.50 -9.26
C ASN A 63 22.73 24.98 -9.10
N ALA A 64 21.82 25.81 -8.60
CA ALA A 64 22.15 27.20 -8.31
C ALA A 64 23.20 27.34 -7.18
N SER A 65 23.10 26.52 -6.12
CA SER A 65 24.07 26.51 -5.02
C SER A 65 25.45 26.02 -5.44
N LEU A 66 25.51 25.14 -6.46
CA LEU A 66 26.75 24.63 -7.07
C LEU A 66 27.30 25.55 -8.16
N GLY A 67 26.61 26.65 -8.49
CA GLY A 67 27.02 27.59 -9.52
C GLY A 67 26.86 27.09 -10.95
N THR A 68 26.12 26.01 -11.17
CA THR A 68 25.86 25.41 -12.49
C THR A 68 24.61 25.94 -13.17
N LEU A 69 23.72 26.62 -12.43
CA LEU A 69 22.51 27.24 -12.95
C LEU A 69 22.37 28.68 -12.39
N GLU A 70 21.99 29.62 -13.21
CA GLU A 70 21.76 30.99 -12.79
C GLU A 70 20.58 31.08 -11.78
N ARG A 71 20.76 31.86 -10.73
CA ARG A 71 19.78 31.95 -9.64
C ARG A 71 18.37 32.35 -10.09
N PRO A 72 18.17 33.36 -10.97
CA PRO A 72 16.83 33.71 -11.42
C PRO A 72 16.13 32.56 -12.18
N VAL A 73 16.89 31.77 -12.94
CA VAL A 73 16.36 30.60 -13.66
C VAL A 73 15.98 29.52 -12.68
N ALA A 74 16.84 29.23 -11.70
CA ALA A 74 16.59 28.24 -10.65
C ALA A 74 15.34 28.60 -9.84
N ASP A 75 15.16 29.87 -9.49
CA ASP A 75 14.00 30.34 -8.72
C ASP A 75 12.71 30.17 -9.53
N ALA A 76 12.72 30.50 -10.84
CA ALA A 76 11.57 30.30 -11.74
C ALA A 76 11.22 28.80 -11.90
N ILE A 77 12.22 27.93 -12.09
CA ILE A 77 12.03 26.49 -12.17
C ILE A 77 11.48 25.94 -10.85
N ALA A 78 12.07 26.34 -9.72
CA ALA A 78 11.63 25.90 -8.39
C ALA A 78 10.20 26.33 -8.07
N GLN A 79 9.79 27.54 -8.48
CA GLN A 79 8.42 28.02 -8.35
C GLN A 79 7.47 27.23 -9.24
N ALA A 80 7.80 27.03 -10.52
CA ALA A 80 6.99 26.23 -11.44
C ALA A 80 6.79 24.79 -10.96
N ALA A 81 7.86 24.16 -10.46
CA ALA A 81 7.80 22.84 -9.87
C ALA A 81 6.93 22.79 -8.59
N ALA A 82 6.98 23.82 -7.75
CA ALA A 82 6.11 23.93 -6.59
C ALA A 82 4.63 24.01 -6.97
N GLU A 83 4.29 24.73 -8.03
CA GLU A 83 2.91 24.76 -8.55
C GLU A 83 2.40 23.38 -8.99
N VAL A 84 3.28 22.52 -9.51
CA VAL A 84 2.93 21.12 -9.83
C VAL A 84 2.70 20.32 -8.56
N VAL A 85 3.58 20.44 -7.56
CA VAL A 85 3.43 19.78 -6.24
C VAL A 85 2.11 20.21 -5.57
N ASP A 86 1.73 21.47 -5.70
CA ASP A 86 0.47 22.02 -5.16
C ASP A 86 -0.78 21.59 -5.97
N GLY A 87 -0.62 20.78 -7.02
CA GLY A 87 -1.73 20.28 -7.83
C GLY A 87 -2.39 21.31 -8.76
N ARG A 88 -1.71 22.43 -9.05
CA ARG A 88 -2.28 23.52 -9.90
C ARG A 88 -2.34 23.15 -11.39
N TRP A 89 -1.75 22.01 -11.78
CA TRP A 89 -1.65 21.56 -13.17
C TRP A 89 -2.25 20.16 -13.38
N PRO A 90 -3.55 19.93 -13.07
CA PRO A 90 -4.13 18.58 -13.04
C PRO A 90 -4.15 17.89 -14.40
N ASN A 91 -4.21 18.63 -15.51
CA ASN A 91 -4.29 18.08 -16.87
C ASN A 91 -2.97 18.14 -17.65
N ALA A 92 -1.86 18.47 -16.99
CA ALA A 92 -0.57 18.65 -17.65
C ALA A 92 0.18 17.32 -17.95
N PHE A 93 -0.32 16.19 -17.43
CA PHE A 93 0.35 14.90 -17.48
C PHE A 93 -0.50 13.84 -18.18
N PRO A 94 -0.71 13.94 -19.51
CA PRO A 94 -1.67 13.11 -20.24
C PRO A 94 -1.13 11.72 -20.61
N LEU A 95 0.16 11.44 -20.37
CA LEU A 95 0.84 10.25 -20.87
C LEU A 95 0.30 8.96 -20.29
N SER A 96 0.23 7.92 -21.13
CA SER A 96 -0.07 6.57 -20.70
C SER A 96 1.02 6.04 -19.75
N LEU A 97 0.61 5.16 -18.83
CA LEU A 97 1.52 4.31 -18.05
C LEU A 97 2.39 3.44 -18.95
N TRP A 98 1.81 2.95 -20.04
CA TRP A 98 2.43 2.04 -21.02
C TRP A 98 3.29 2.82 -22.02
N GLN A 99 4.42 3.31 -21.52
CA GLN A 99 5.43 4.08 -22.24
C GLN A 99 6.78 3.34 -22.21
N SER A 100 7.89 3.98 -22.58
CA SER A 100 9.20 3.31 -22.48
C SER A 100 9.51 2.88 -21.04
N GLY A 101 10.14 1.75 -20.88
CA GLY A 101 10.42 1.17 -19.57
C GLY A 101 11.35 1.98 -18.67
N SER A 102 12.04 2.97 -19.22
CA SER A 102 12.84 3.94 -18.46
C SER A 102 11.99 5.02 -17.78
N GLY A 103 10.74 5.25 -18.24
CA GLY A 103 9.89 6.36 -17.80
C GLY A 103 10.33 7.73 -18.37
N THR A 104 11.15 7.72 -19.42
CA THR A 104 11.71 8.95 -20.03
C THR A 104 10.63 9.93 -20.46
N GLN A 105 9.52 9.44 -21.05
CA GLN A 105 8.43 10.32 -21.50
C GLN A 105 7.83 11.11 -20.33
N SER A 106 7.60 10.48 -19.18
CA SER A 106 7.09 11.19 -18.00
C SER A 106 8.10 12.18 -17.41
N ASN A 107 9.40 11.85 -17.41
CA ASN A 107 10.43 12.81 -17.01
C ASN A 107 10.45 14.02 -17.94
N MET A 108 10.37 13.80 -19.27
CA MET A 108 10.36 14.88 -20.25
C MET A 108 9.07 15.70 -20.19
N ASN A 109 7.91 15.06 -19.98
CA ASN A 109 6.67 15.77 -19.76
C ASN A 109 6.76 16.71 -18.56
N MET A 110 7.33 16.26 -17.45
CA MET A 110 7.58 17.10 -16.27
C MET A 110 8.52 18.26 -16.60
N ASN A 111 9.61 18.00 -17.33
CA ASN A 111 10.56 19.03 -17.73
C ASN A 111 9.91 20.08 -18.64
N GLU A 112 9.11 19.66 -19.62
CA GLU A 112 8.44 20.55 -20.56
C GLU A 112 7.37 21.43 -19.87
N VAL A 113 6.57 20.86 -18.97
CA VAL A 113 5.57 21.58 -18.17
C VAL A 113 6.25 22.64 -17.28
N ILE A 114 7.31 22.25 -16.59
CA ILE A 114 8.07 23.19 -15.72
C ILE A 114 8.75 24.26 -16.56
N ALA A 115 9.37 23.89 -17.70
CA ALA A 115 10.02 24.84 -18.60
C ALA A 115 9.03 25.87 -19.17
N HIS A 116 7.86 25.41 -19.62
CA HIS A 116 6.78 26.28 -20.10
C HIS A 116 6.37 27.29 -19.05
N ARG A 117 6.12 26.85 -17.82
CA ARG A 117 5.71 27.73 -16.74
C ARG A 117 6.84 28.65 -16.27
N ALA A 118 8.06 28.14 -16.13
CA ALA A 118 9.25 28.93 -15.74
C ALA A 118 9.57 29.99 -16.77
N SER A 119 9.40 29.71 -18.07
CA SER A 119 9.55 30.71 -19.14
C SER A 119 8.59 31.88 -18.97
N ALA A 120 7.32 31.61 -18.65
CA ALA A 120 6.32 32.64 -18.39
C ALA A 120 6.65 33.47 -17.13
N LEU A 121 7.21 32.85 -16.09
CA LEU A 121 7.63 33.53 -14.86
C LEU A 121 8.87 34.41 -15.07
N LEU A 122 9.81 33.93 -15.89
CA LEU A 122 11.10 34.58 -16.10
C LEU A 122 11.07 35.63 -17.24
N GLY A 123 10.07 35.56 -18.14
CA GLY A 123 9.98 36.42 -19.31
C GLY A 123 10.97 36.10 -20.44
N ARG A 124 11.63 34.93 -20.39
CA ARG A 124 12.48 34.35 -21.45
C ARG A 124 12.32 32.83 -21.53
N PRO A 125 12.66 32.22 -22.68
CA PRO A 125 12.63 30.76 -22.78
C PRO A 125 13.53 30.09 -21.73
N VAL A 126 13.01 29.03 -21.09
CA VAL A 126 13.73 28.08 -20.25
C VAL A 126 13.76 26.73 -20.93
N HIS A 127 14.95 26.15 -21.08
CA HIS A 127 15.10 24.90 -21.83
C HIS A 127 14.83 23.66 -20.97
N PRO A 128 13.96 22.73 -21.40
CA PRO A 128 13.57 21.58 -20.59
C PRO A 128 14.72 20.61 -20.31
N ASN A 129 15.69 20.44 -21.23
CA ASN A 129 16.85 19.57 -21.02
C ASN A 129 18.01 20.31 -20.35
N ASP A 130 18.40 21.48 -20.87
CA ASP A 130 19.65 22.13 -20.49
C ASP A 130 19.53 22.85 -19.14
N GLU A 131 18.32 23.29 -18.76
CA GLU A 131 18.09 24.03 -17.53
C GLU A 131 17.27 23.22 -16.52
N VAL A 132 16.08 22.72 -16.88
CA VAL A 132 15.21 21.97 -15.94
C VAL A 132 15.81 20.59 -15.58
N ASN A 133 16.40 19.90 -16.55
CA ASN A 133 16.98 18.56 -16.37
C ASN A 133 18.49 18.59 -16.13
N LEU A 134 19.09 19.76 -15.86
CA LEU A 134 20.54 19.93 -15.69
C LEU A 134 21.08 18.97 -14.61
N GLY A 135 22.12 18.22 -14.94
CA GLY A 135 22.78 17.25 -14.06
C GLY A 135 21.96 15.99 -13.77
N GLN A 136 20.91 15.73 -14.54
CA GLN A 136 19.99 14.61 -14.35
C GLN A 136 19.87 13.73 -15.61
N SER A 137 19.37 12.52 -15.42
CA SER A 137 18.86 11.63 -16.45
C SER A 137 17.54 11.03 -16.00
N SER A 138 16.68 10.58 -16.93
CA SER A 138 15.53 9.77 -16.55
C SER A 138 15.95 8.50 -15.82
N ASN A 139 17.16 8.01 -16.06
CA ASN A 139 17.66 6.77 -15.47
C ASN A 139 17.94 6.88 -13.97
N ASP A 140 18.30 8.04 -13.44
CA ASP A 140 18.48 8.28 -12.00
C ASP A 140 17.28 8.99 -11.37
N THR A 141 16.59 9.85 -12.13
CA THR A 141 15.45 10.64 -11.63
C THR A 141 14.21 9.79 -11.39
N ILE A 142 13.83 8.90 -12.33
CA ILE A 142 12.64 8.07 -12.20
C ILE A 142 12.73 7.09 -11.02
N PRO A 143 13.81 6.30 -10.83
CA PRO A 143 13.92 5.44 -9.65
C PRO A 143 13.93 6.25 -8.34
N THR A 144 14.58 7.42 -8.32
CA THR A 144 14.53 8.33 -7.17
C THR A 144 13.10 8.77 -6.87
N ALA A 145 12.31 9.10 -7.90
CA ALA A 145 10.90 9.47 -7.71
C ALA A 145 10.04 8.31 -7.20
N ILE A 146 10.29 7.07 -7.66
CA ILE A 146 9.58 5.88 -7.15
C ILE A 146 9.89 5.67 -5.67
N HIS A 147 11.17 5.71 -5.29
CA HIS A 147 11.60 5.59 -3.89
C HIS A 147 10.94 6.65 -3.01
N LEU A 148 11.00 7.91 -3.44
CA LEU A 148 10.44 9.03 -2.70
C LEU A 148 8.91 8.92 -2.54
N ALA A 149 8.19 8.62 -3.63
CA ALA A 149 6.75 8.45 -3.61
C ALA A 149 6.32 7.29 -2.70
N ALA A 150 7.03 6.15 -2.76
CA ALA A 150 6.76 5.00 -1.91
C ALA A 150 6.99 5.31 -0.42
N LEU A 151 8.11 5.95 -0.06
CA LEU A 151 8.42 6.35 1.32
C LEU A 151 7.35 7.31 1.86
N LEU A 152 7.00 8.34 1.10
CA LEU A 152 5.97 9.30 1.49
C LEU A 152 4.59 8.66 1.65
N GLY A 153 4.22 7.77 0.74
CA GLY A 153 2.97 7.03 0.81
C GLY A 153 2.88 6.13 2.04
N VAL A 154 3.96 5.41 2.36
CA VAL A 154 4.00 4.56 3.56
C VAL A 154 3.95 5.42 4.83
N GLU A 155 4.77 6.46 4.92
CA GLU A 155 4.87 7.30 6.12
C GLU A 155 3.58 8.09 6.41
N ARG A 156 3.00 8.70 5.37
CA ARG A 156 1.88 9.63 5.51
C ARG A 156 0.50 8.98 5.47
N ALA A 157 0.38 7.78 4.88
CA ALA A 157 -0.91 7.11 4.70
C ALA A 157 -0.95 5.70 5.30
N LEU A 158 -0.03 4.82 4.89
CA LEU A 158 -0.10 3.40 5.25
C LEU A 158 0.12 3.15 6.74
N GLN A 159 1.21 3.67 7.30
CA GLN A 159 1.53 3.47 8.72
C GLN A 159 0.49 4.09 9.67
N PRO A 160 -0.05 5.32 9.43
CA PRO A 160 -1.15 5.84 10.23
C PRO A 160 -2.41 4.96 10.19
N ALA A 161 -2.79 4.43 9.00
CA ALA A 161 -3.94 3.56 8.86
C ALA A 161 -3.73 2.22 9.58
N LEU A 162 -2.53 1.63 9.48
CA LEU A 162 -2.18 0.41 10.18
C LEU A 162 -2.25 0.60 11.71
N ARG A 163 -1.68 1.69 12.24
CA ARG A 163 -1.76 2.01 13.66
C ARG A 163 -3.20 2.19 14.14
N ALA A 164 -4.01 2.94 13.39
CA ALA A 164 -5.41 3.17 13.74
C ALA A 164 -6.21 1.86 13.83
N LEU A 165 -6.11 0.99 12.83
CA LEU A 165 -6.78 -0.30 12.83
C LEU A 165 -6.30 -1.19 13.99
N ARG A 166 -4.99 -1.27 14.18
CA ARG A 166 -4.37 -2.03 15.26
C ARG A 166 -4.84 -1.57 16.64
N ASP A 167 -4.86 -0.27 16.88
CA ASP A 167 -5.22 0.32 18.17
C ASP A 167 -6.73 0.16 18.46
N THR A 168 -7.58 0.29 17.44
CA THR A 168 -9.01 0.04 17.56
C THR A 168 -9.30 -1.43 17.91
N LEU A 169 -8.61 -2.39 17.29
CA LEU A 169 -8.74 -3.81 17.65
C LEU A 169 -8.27 -4.09 19.07
N ALA A 170 -7.15 -3.49 19.50
CA ALA A 170 -6.66 -3.62 20.87
C ALA A 170 -7.66 -3.05 21.90
N ALA A 171 -8.25 -1.90 21.63
CA ALA A 171 -9.27 -1.32 22.48
C ALA A 171 -10.54 -2.18 22.54
N LYS A 172 -10.96 -2.78 21.42
CA LYS A 172 -12.07 -3.74 21.38
C LYS A 172 -11.78 -4.98 22.22
N ALA A 173 -10.55 -5.51 22.17
CA ALA A 173 -10.15 -6.66 23.00
C ALA A 173 -10.35 -6.38 24.49
N GLU A 174 -9.99 -5.19 24.96
CA GLU A 174 -10.23 -4.80 26.36
C GLU A 174 -11.72 -4.84 26.75
N GLY A 175 -12.60 -4.39 25.86
CA GLY A 175 -14.06 -4.38 26.08
C GLY A 175 -14.71 -5.76 26.14
N VAL A 176 -14.02 -6.81 25.66
CA VAL A 176 -14.54 -8.18 25.61
C VAL A 176 -13.71 -9.16 26.44
N ARG A 177 -12.87 -8.68 27.37
CA ARG A 177 -12.13 -9.53 28.30
C ARG A 177 -13.08 -10.48 29.04
N GLY A 178 -12.71 -11.76 29.12
CA GLY A 178 -13.50 -12.77 29.80
C GLY A 178 -14.76 -13.25 29.06
N VAL A 179 -15.05 -12.77 27.87
CA VAL A 179 -16.09 -13.35 27.02
C VAL A 179 -15.55 -14.62 26.39
N MET A 180 -15.97 -15.76 26.92
CA MET A 180 -15.59 -17.08 26.42
C MET A 180 -16.37 -17.41 25.15
N LYS A 181 -15.67 -17.93 24.12
CA LYS A 181 -16.25 -18.43 22.89
C LYS A 181 -15.72 -19.83 22.56
N THR A 182 -16.41 -20.54 21.69
CA THR A 182 -15.91 -21.76 21.10
C THR A 182 -14.82 -21.44 20.07
N GLY A 183 -13.59 -21.93 20.29
CA GLY A 183 -12.54 -21.88 19.28
C GLY A 183 -12.83 -22.83 18.12
N ARG A 184 -12.28 -22.54 16.94
CA ARG A 184 -12.47 -23.35 15.74
C ARG A 184 -11.15 -23.66 15.05
N THR A 185 -10.98 -24.94 14.70
CA THR A 185 -9.92 -25.41 13.80
C THR A 185 -10.60 -26.20 12.69
N HIS A 186 -10.17 -26.05 11.44
CA HIS A 186 -10.85 -26.65 10.30
C HIS A 186 -12.35 -26.26 10.20
N LEU A 187 -12.72 -25.07 10.70
CA LEU A 187 -14.10 -24.61 10.88
C LEU A 187 -14.97 -25.49 11.79
N GLN A 188 -14.36 -26.48 12.49
CA GLN A 188 -15.02 -27.33 13.47
C GLN A 188 -14.78 -26.80 14.89
N HIS A 189 -15.69 -27.12 15.81
CA HIS A 189 -15.56 -26.75 17.21
C HIS A 189 -14.28 -27.35 17.80
N ALA A 190 -13.53 -26.52 18.54
CA ALA A 190 -12.30 -26.87 19.23
C ALA A 190 -12.37 -26.36 20.69
N LEU A 191 -11.20 -26.18 21.30
CA LEU A 191 -11.12 -25.70 22.68
C LEU A 191 -11.60 -24.26 22.79
N PRO A 192 -12.26 -23.88 23.91
CA PRO A 192 -12.65 -22.50 24.18
C PRO A 192 -11.43 -21.58 24.29
N LEU A 193 -11.64 -20.33 23.91
CA LEU A 193 -10.73 -19.19 24.15
C LEU A 193 -11.56 -17.97 24.51
N THR A 194 -10.91 -16.88 24.93
CA THR A 194 -11.61 -15.63 25.07
C THR A 194 -11.70 -14.89 23.74
N LEU A 195 -12.78 -14.14 23.54
CA LEU A 195 -12.92 -13.26 22.38
C LEU A 195 -11.78 -12.22 22.33
N ALA A 196 -11.27 -11.82 23.49
CA ALA A 196 -10.11 -10.94 23.61
C ALA A 196 -8.83 -11.60 23.06
N ASP A 197 -8.59 -12.89 23.34
CA ASP A 197 -7.39 -13.61 22.83
C ASP A 197 -7.40 -13.63 21.29
N GLU A 198 -8.55 -13.80 20.68
CA GLU A 198 -8.69 -13.77 19.20
C GLU A 198 -8.37 -12.40 18.62
N LEU A 199 -8.95 -11.33 19.18
CA LEU A 199 -8.65 -9.96 18.74
C LEU A 199 -7.16 -9.61 18.95
N LEU A 200 -6.56 -10.03 20.07
CA LEU A 200 -5.14 -9.83 20.34
C LEU A 200 -4.24 -10.64 19.40
N ALA A 201 -4.71 -11.79 18.90
CA ALA A 201 -4.00 -12.52 17.85
C ALA A 201 -3.99 -11.72 16.53
N TRP A 202 -5.10 -11.06 16.16
CA TRP A 202 -5.14 -10.16 15.00
C TRP A 202 -4.22 -8.95 15.18
N VAL A 203 -4.21 -8.35 16.39
CA VAL A 203 -3.27 -7.26 16.74
C VAL A 203 -1.82 -7.72 16.55
N ALA A 204 -1.46 -8.90 17.06
CA ALA A 204 -0.11 -9.42 16.91
C ALA A 204 0.29 -9.66 15.44
N GLN A 205 -0.64 -10.08 14.57
CA GLN A 205 -0.38 -10.22 13.14
C GLN A 205 -0.10 -8.86 12.47
N LEU A 206 -0.86 -7.82 12.84
CA LEU A 206 -0.63 -6.45 12.35
C LEU A 206 0.70 -5.88 12.84
N ASP A 207 1.05 -6.11 14.11
CA ASP A 207 2.34 -5.69 14.69
C ASP A 207 3.52 -6.37 13.97
N GLN A 208 3.43 -7.66 13.67
CA GLN A 208 4.45 -8.41 12.92
C GLN A 208 4.58 -7.88 11.48
N ALA A 209 3.45 -7.64 10.80
CA ALA A 209 3.45 -7.10 9.45
C ALA A 209 4.03 -5.68 9.42
N GLY A 210 3.70 -4.84 10.40
CA GLY A 210 4.27 -3.50 10.56
C GLY A 210 5.78 -3.54 10.80
N ALA A 211 6.26 -4.46 11.64
CA ALA A 211 7.69 -4.63 11.90
C ALA A 211 8.46 -5.06 10.64
N ALA A 212 7.86 -5.86 9.76
CA ALA A 212 8.48 -6.29 8.51
C ALA A 212 8.69 -5.15 7.50
N LEU A 213 7.94 -4.05 7.59
CA LEU A 213 8.13 -2.87 6.74
C LEU A 213 9.44 -2.14 7.04
N ALA A 214 9.89 -2.10 8.28
CA ALA A 214 11.02 -1.27 8.70
C ALA A 214 12.35 -1.59 7.96
N PRO A 215 12.81 -2.85 7.82
CA PRO A 215 14.02 -3.16 7.06
C PRO A 215 13.86 -2.84 5.57
N ALA A 216 12.69 -3.06 4.98
CA ALA A 216 12.42 -2.76 3.58
C ALA A 216 12.46 -1.24 3.31
N LEU A 217 11.87 -0.44 4.18
CA LEU A 217 11.92 1.03 4.09
C LEU A 217 13.36 1.56 4.17
N ARG A 218 14.22 0.98 5.03
CA ARG A 218 15.63 1.38 5.09
C ARG A 218 16.37 1.16 3.78
N ALA A 219 16.04 0.11 3.02
CA ALA A 219 16.63 -0.14 1.70
C ALA A 219 16.20 0.92 0.68
N VAL A 220 14.96 1.40 0.75
CA VAL A 220 14.40 2.41 -0.16
C VAL A 220 14.96 3.83 0.10
N LEU A 221 15.58 4.10 1.26
CA LEU A 221 16.18 5.41 1.56
C LEU A 221 17.38 5.78 0.66
N GLY A 222 18.00 4.81 -0.01
CA GLY A 222 19.08 5.02 -0.96
C GLY A 222 18.57 5.49 -2.31
N LEU A 223 19.00 6.68 -2.75
CA LEU A 223 18.52 7.31 -3.98
C LEU A 223 19.53 7.17 -5.12
N ALA A 224 19.06 6.92 -6.35
CA ALA A 224 19.87 6.83 -7.55
C ALA A 224 20.34 8.20 -8.08
N ILE A 225 19.71 9.30 -7.63
CA ILE A 225 19.97 10.65 -8.14
C ILE A 225 21.46 11.02 -8.08
N GLY A 226 21.95 11.67 -9.12
CA GLY A 226 23.35 11.99 -9.32
C GLY A 226 24.16 10.92 -10.02
N GLY A 227 23.56 9.74 -10.33
CA GLY A 227 24.18 8.71 -11.17
C GLY A 227 24.11 9.02 -12.66
N THR A 228 23.20 9.91 -13.06
CA THR A 228 22.93 10.32 -14.45
C THR A 228 22.62 9.13 -15.39
N ALA A 229 23.25 9.03 -16.54
CA ALA A 229 22.88 8.07 -17.58
C ALA A 229 23.08 6.60 -17.18
N VAL A 230 24.21 6.27 -16.52
CA VAL A 230 24.64 4.89 -16.26
C VAL A 230 25.10 4.63 -14.81
N GLY A 231 25.10 5.65 -13.95
CA GLY A 231 25.59 5.56 -12.57
C GLY A 231 26.93 6.27 -12.32
N SER A 232 27.59 6.76 -13.38
CA SER A 232 28.91 7.40 -13.31
C SER A 232 28.88 8.86 -12.87
N GLY A 233 27.72 9.52 -12.89
CA GLY A 233 27.59 10.94 -12.64
C GLY A 233 28.08 11.84 -13.80
N ALA A 234 28.23 11.29 -15.00
CA ALA A 234 28.65 12.05 -16.17
C ALA A 234 27.73 13.26 -16.42
N ASN A 235 28.32 14.42 -16.73
CA ASN A 235 27.63 15.70 -16.96
C ASN A 235 26.90 16.30 -15.73
N ALA A 236 27.14 15.78 -14.52
CA ALA A 236 26.69 16.41 -13.28
C ALA A 236 27.87 16.93 -12.46
N HIS A 237 27.64 17.95 -11.63
CA HIS A 237 28.65 18.36 -10.65
C HIS A 237 28.94 17.20 -9.68
N PRO A 238 30.21 16.95 -9.27
CA PRO A 238 30.55 15.83 -8.40
C PRO A 238 29.72 15.73 -7.12
N ASP A 239 29.37 16.86 -6.53
CA ASP A 239 28.57 16.95 -5.30
C ASP A 239 27.06 16.90 -5.55
N PHE A 240 26.61 16.91 -6.80
CA PHE A 240 25.17 17.01 -7.11
C PHE A 240 24.33 15.94 -6.42
N GLY A 241 24.73 14.67 -6.52
CA GLY A 241 23.99 13.55 -5.93
C GLY A 241 23.89 13.62 -4.40
N LEU A 242 24.98 14.05 -3.72
CA LEU A 242 24.99 14.22 -2.27
C LEU A 242 24.06 15.38 -1.87
N ARG A 243 24.22 16.54 -2.50
CA ARG A 243 23.39 17.74 -2.22
C ARG A 243 21.93 17.50 -2.53
N MET A 244 21.61 16.69 -3.53
CA MET A 244 20.23 16.30 -3.83
C MET A 244 19.61 15.45 -2.72
N ALA A 245 20.35 14.48 -2.18
CA ALA A 245 19.86 13.67 -1.05
C ALA A 245 19.60 14.55 0.20
N GLU A 246 20.51 15.48 0.49
CA GLU A 246 20.33 16.47 1.58
C GLU A 246 19.10 17.35 1.37
N ALA A 247 18.94 17.93 0.18
CA ALA A 247 17.82 18.82 -0.14
C ALA A 247 16.46 18.08 -0.13
N LEU A 248 16.43 16.85 -0.59
CA LEU A 248 15.24 16.01 -0.53
C LEU A 248 14.93 15.57 0.91
N SER A 249 15.94 15.30 1.74
CA SER A 249 15.76 15.01 3.16
C SER A 249 15.15 16.20 3.90
N GLU A 250 15.67 17.40 3.67
CA GLU A 250 15.12 18.64 4.25
C GLU A 250 13.66 18.87 3.80
N ALA A 251 13.38 18.67 2.51
CA ALA A 251 12.04 18.91 1.95
C ALA A 251 10.99 17.92 2.43
N THR A 252 11.37 16.71 2.85
CA THR A 252 10.44 15.61 3.18
C THR A 252 10.44 15.22 4.65
N GLY A 253 11.49 15.55 5.40
CA GLY A 253 11.73 15.08 6.76
C GLY A 253 12.21 13.60 6.83
N LEU A 254 12.51 12.97 5.67
CA LEU A 254 12.98 11.60 5.60
C LEU A 254 14.51 11.55 5.61
N PRO A 255 15.16 10.55 6.24
CA PRO A 255 16.62 10.42 6.28
C PRO A 255 17.17 9.81 4.97
N LEU A 256 16.97 10.53 3.86
CA LEU A 256 17.38 10.09 2.54
C LEU A 256 18.89 10.17 2.38
N ARG A 257 19.46 9.27 1.59
CA ARG A 257 20.88 9.23 1.29
C ARG A 257 21.13 8.89 -0.17
N ARG A 258 22.29 9.26 -0.68
CA ARG A 258 22.72 8.75 -1.98
C ARG A 258 22.93 7.23 -1.87
N ALA A 259 22.54 6.48 -2.90
CA ALA A 259 22.81 5.05 -2.96
C ALA A 259 24.32 4.77 -2.90
N ASP A 260 24.72 3.75 -2.15
CA ASP A 260 26.14 3.38 -2.01
C ASP A 260 26.75 2.97 -3.36
N ASN A 261 25.94 2.35 -4.23
CA ASN A 261 26.30 2.01 -5.60
C ASN A 261 25.25 2.55 -6.58
N PRO A 262 25.50 3.70 -7.24
CA PRO A 262 24.58 4.29 -8.20
C PRO A 262 24.30 3.41 -9.43
N TYR A 263 25.26 2.59 -9.85
CA TYR A 263 25.08 1.67 -10.98
C TYR A 263 24.01 0.63 -10.67
N ALA A 264 24.07 0.02 -9.48
CA ALA A 264 23.07 -0.93 -9.02
C ALA A 264 21.69 -0.27 -8.84
N ALA A 265 21.64 0.94 -8.23
CA ALA A 265 20.40 1.66 -7.96
C ALA A 265 19.62 2.06 -9.22
N GLN A 266 20.28 2.12 -10.40
CA GLN A 266 19.65 2.43 -11.68
C GLN A 266 19.27 1.18 -12.48
N ALA A 267 20.04 0.11 -12.33
CA ALA A 267 19.89 -1.12 -13.11
C ALA A 267 19.01 -2.17 -12.45
N ALA A 268 18.86 -2.13 -11.12
CA ALA A 268 18.06 -3.05 -10.34
C ALA A 268 17.15 -2.30 -9.35
N HIS A 269 16.01 -2.90 -9.00
CA HIS A 269 15.03 -2.31 -8.09
C HIS A 269 14.68 -3.26 -6.93
N ASP A 270 15.69 -3.95 -6.41
CA ASP A 270 15.57 -4.95 -5.34
C ASP A 270 14.91 -4.37 -4.07
N ALA A 271 15.22 -3.11 -3.74
CA ALA A 271 14.61 -2.41 -2.61
C ALA A 271 13.08 -2.27 -2.74
N LEU A 272 12.59 -2.00 -3.97
CA LEU A 272 11.15 -1.90 -4.24
C LEU A 272 10.48 -3.27 -4.14
N LEU A 273 11.15 -4.33 -4.61
CA LEU A 273 10.67 -5.71 -4.49
C LEU A 273 10.57 -6.14 -3.03
N GLN A 274 11.58 -5.83 -2.22
CA GLN A 274 11.57 -6.11 -0.78
C GLN A 274 10.43 -5.36 -0.08
N LEU A 275 10.22 -4.09 -0.40
CA LEU A 275 9.10 -3.31 0.16
C LEU A 275 7.76 -3.92 -0.23
N HIS A 276 7.58 -4.30 -1.50
CA HIS A 276 6.32 -4.91 -1.94
C HIS A 276 6.08 -6.27 -1.30
N GLY A 277 7.12 -7.07 -1.09
CA GLY A 277 7.04 -8.32 -0.33
C GLY A 277 6.52 -8.13 1.10
N ALA A 278 6.94 -7.05 1.79
CA ALA A 278 6.42 -6.68 3.10
C ALA A 278 4.94 -6.22 3.02
N LEU A 279 4.55 -5.46 2.00
CA LEU A 279 3.15 -5.08 1.76
C LEU A 279 2.27 -6.31 1.49
N ARG A 280 2.76 -7.29 0.74
CA ARG A 280 2.08 -8.58 0.55
C ARG A 280 1.88 -9.30 1.89
N GLY A 281 2.89 -9.30 2.77
CA GLY A 281 2.77 -9.87 4.11
C GLY A 281 1.65 -9.20 4.93
N LEU A 282 1.54 -7.87 4.86
CA LEU A 282 0.44 -7.12 5.47
C LEU A 282 -0.91 -7.49 4.85
N ALA A 283 -1.00 -7.59 3.51
CA ALA A 283 -2.22 -8.00 2.83
C ALA A 283 -2.71 -9.39 3.27
N LEU A 284 -1.79 -10.35 3.48
CA LEU A 284 -2.13 -11.69 4.00
C LEU A 284 -2.72 -11.63 5.42
N ALA A 285 -2.14 -10.82 6.31
CA ALA A 285 -2.68 -10.62 7.66
C ALA A 285 -4.09 -10.01 7.62
N LEU A 286 -4.28 -8.97 6.82
CA LEU A 286 -5.57 -8.31 6.63
C LEU A 286 -6.62 -9.23 6.00
N CYS A 287 -6.22 -10.06 5.05
CA CYS A 287 -7.10 -11.05 4.43
C CYS A 287 -7.66 -12.03 5.48
N LYS A 288 -6.78 -12.56 6.35
CA LYS A 288 -7.19 -13.46 7.44
C LYS A 288 -8.15 -12.77 8.40
N ILE A 289 -7.85 -11.55 8.84
CA ILE A 289 -8.69 -10.79 9.76
C ILE A 289 -10.07 -10.50 9.16
N ALA A 290 -10.10 -10.05 7.92
CA ALA A 290 -11.36 -9.74 7.24
C ALA A 290 -12.23 -10.98 6.98
N ASP A 291 -11.62 -12.11 6.64
CA ASP A 291 -12.35 -13.36 6.38
C ASP A 291 -12.88 -13.97 7.67
N ASP A 292 -12.11 -13.98 8.76
CA ASP A 292 -12.60 -14.42 10.07
C ASP A 292 -13.80 -13.57 10.52
N LEU A 293 -13.67 -12.24 10.51
CA LEU A 293 -14.75 -11.36 10.91
C LEU A 293 -16.01 -11.54 10.04
N ARG A 294 -15.82 -11.77 8.73
CA ARG A 294 -16.91 -12.06 7.80
C ARG A 294 -17.66 -13.35 8.18
N TRP A 295 -16.94 -14.40 8.55
CA TRP A 295 -17.53 -15.65 9.02
C TRP A 295 -18.24 -15.47 10.36
N GLU A 296 -17.60 -14.82 11.31
CA GLU A 296 -18.13 -14.60 12.67
C GLU A 296 -19.36 -13.70 12.70
N ALA A 297 -19.45 -12.75 11.77
CA ALA A 297 -20.62 -11.91 11.59
C ALA A 297 -21.76 -12.59 10.79
N SER A 298 -21.52 -13.79 10.21
CA SER A 298 -22.54 -14.51 9.45
C SER A 298 -23.67 -15.02 10.34
N PRO A 299 -24.92 -15.18 9.82
CA PRO A 299 -26.04 -15.68 10.60
C PRO A 299 -25.81 -17.09 11.18
N GLY A 300 -24.91 -17.89 10.59
CA GLY A 300 -24.53 -19.21 11.10
C GLY A 300 -23.77 -19.16 12.41
N LEU A 301 -22.86 -18.19 12.58
CA LEU A 301 -22.08 -17.97 13.81
C LEU A 301 -22.69 -16.84 14.65
N GLY A 302 -22.80 -15.64 14.11
CA GLY A 302 -23.45 -14.49 14.74
C GLY A 302 -22.73 -13.99 15.98
N GLU A 303 -21.40 -14.13 16.04
CA GLU A 303 -20.62 -13.73 17.22
C GLU A 303 -20.36 -12.22 17.25
N TRP A 304 -20.29 -11.59 16.06
CA TRP A 304 -20.19 -10.15 15.90
C TRP A 304 -21.38 -9.57 15.15
N ARG A 305 -21.88 -8.44 15.60
CA ARG A 305 -22.80 -7.57 14.86
C ARG A 305 -22.00 -6.44 14.23
N LEU A 306 -22.07 -6.32 12.91
CA LEU A 306 -21.41 -5.25 12.15
C LEU A 306 -22.36 -4.05 11.98
N PRO A 307 -21.82 -2.82 11.82
CA PRO A 307 -22.61 -1.66 11.45
C PRO A 307 -23.40 -1.87 10.16
N ALA A 308 -24.61 -1.37 10.11
CA ALA A 308 -25.43 -1.33 8.90
C ALA A 308 -25.13 -0.02 8.15
N ASN A 309 -24.11 -0.05 7.29
CA ASN A 309 -23.65 1.14 6.58
C ASN A 309 -24.52 1.50 5.38
N GLU A 310 -25.07 0.48 4.67
CA GLU A 310 -25.91 0.65 3.49
C GLU A 310 -26.97 -0.45 3.39
N PRO A 311 -28.04 -0.25 2.60
CA PRO A 311 -29.00 -1.31 2.30
C PRO A 311 -28.30 -2.48 1.61
N GLY A 312 -28.29 -3.65 2.24
CA GLY A 312 -27.54 -4.83 1.76
C GLY A 312 -28.19 -5.57 0.58
N SER A 313 -29.41 -5.19 0.18
CA SER A 313 -30.12 -5.82 -0.94
C SER A 313 -31.21 -4.90 -1.49
N SER A 314 -31.36 -4.90 -2.82
CA SER A 314 -32.45 -4.19 -3.50
C SER A 314 -33.81 -4.88 -3.38
N ILE A 315 -33.85 -6.17 -3.01
CA ILE A 315 -35.07 -6.99 -2.98
C ILE A 315 -35.33 -7.65 -1.62
N MET A 316 -34.38 -7.60 -0.69
CA MET A 316 -34.51 -8.18 0.67
C MET A 316 -34.39 -7.08 1.71
N PRO A 317 -35.49 -6.46 2.18
CA PRO A 317 -35.46 -5.40 3.17
C PRO A 317 -34.80 -5.84 4.48
N GLY A 318 -33.95 -4.98 5.04
CA GLY A 318 -33.28 -5.23 6.32
C GLY A 318 -32.05 -6.17 6.24
N LYS A 319 -31.67 -6.65 5.05
CA LYS A 319 -30.45 -7.45 4.92
C LYS A 319 -29.21 -6.55 5.09
N VAL A 320 -28.33 -6.93 6.01
CA VAL A 320 -27.01 -6.31 6.23
C VAL A 320 -25.94 -7.29 5.75
N ASN A 321 -24.99 -6.79 4.94
CA ASN A 321 -23.87 -7.58 4.42
C ASN A 321 -22.55 -7.12 5.04
N PRO A 322 -21.53 -7.99 5.17
CA PRO A 322 -20.20 -7.64 5.66
C PRO A 322 -19.36 -6.97 4.55
N THR A 323 -19.90 -5.90 3.93
CA THR A 323 -19.35 -5.28 2.71
C THR A 323 -17.93 -4.73 2.88
N GLN A 324 -17.58 -4.25 4.06
CA GLN A 324 -16.24 -3.77 4.37
C GLN A 324 -15.22 -4.92 4.40
N CYS A 325 -15.61 -6.10 4.90
CA CYS A 325 -14.78 -7.29 4.83
C CYS A 325 -14.53 -7.69 3.36
N GLU A 326 -15.58 -7.71 2.55
CA GLU A 326 -15.51 -8.06 1.13
C GLU A 326 -14.62 -7.09 0.34
N SER A 327 -14.76 -5.79 0.59
CA SER A 327 -13.91 -4.75 0.00
C SER A 327 -12.45 -4.94 0.36
N LEU A 328 -12.13 -5.19 1.64
CA LEU A 328 -10.75 -5.41 2.07
C LEU A 328 -10.16 -6.69 1.48
N LEU A 329 -10.93 -7.75 1.34
CA LEU A 329 -10.51 -8.99 0.67
C LEU A 329 -10.13 -8.75 -0.81
N MET A 330 -10.93 -7.94 -1.54
CA MET A 330 -10.59 -7.55 -2.92
C MET A 330 -9.32 -6.71 -2.99
N VAL A 331 -9.12 -5.77 -2.06
CA VAL A 331 -7.88 -5.00 -1.92
C VAL A 331 -6.68 -5.93 -1.73
N CYS A 332 -6.77 -6.89 -0.81
CA CYS A 332 -5.71 -7.86 -0.57
C CYS A 332 -5.40 -8.70 -1.81
N ALA A 333 -6.42 -9.17 -2.52
CA ALA A 333 -6.26 -9.93 -3.76
C ALA A 333 -5.54 -9.11 -4.84
N GLN A 334 -5.90 -7.82 -5.00
CA GLN A 334 -5.23 -6.92 -5.95
C GLN A 334 -3.76 -6.72 -5.59
N VAL A 335 -3.44 -6.52 -4.31
CA VAL A 335 -2.03 -6.38 -3.84
C VAL A 335 -1.21 -7.63 -4.14
N MET A 336 -1.78 -8.82 -3.96
CA MET A 336 -1.12 -10.10 -4.33
C MET A 336 -0.89 -10.20 -5.85
N GLY A 337 -1.83 -9.74 -6.67
CA GLY A 337 -1.66 -9.66 -8.13
C GLY A 337 -0.56 -8.67 -8.54
N ASN A 338 -0.50 -7.52 -7.87
CA ASN A 338 0.57 -6.53 -8.07
C ASN A 338 1.95 -7.10 -7.71
N ASP A 339 2.05 -7.95 -6.69
CA ASP A 339 3.31 -8.61 -6.30
C ASP A 339 3.86 -9.49 -7.44
N VAL A 340 2.99 -10.21 -8.12
CA VAL A 340 3.37 -11.02 -9.30
C VAL A 340 3.88 -10.10 -10.43
N SER A 341 3.15 -9.02 -10.73
CA SER A 341 3.54 -8.05 -11.76
C SER A 341 4.90 -7.40 -11.46
N ILE A 342 5.14 -7.02 -10.21
CA ILE A 342 6.41 -6.45 -9.74
C ILE A 342 7.53 -7.49 -9.86
N GLY A 343 7.30 -8.72 -9.41
CA GLY A 343 8.28 -9.81 -9.48
C GLY A 343 8.74 -10.10 -10.91
N VAL A 344 7.79 -10.19 -11.85
CA VAL A 344 8.12 -10.37 -13.27
C VAL A 344 8.79 -9.12 -13.83
N GLY A 345 8.25 -7.92 -13.55
CA GLY A 345 8.83 -6.65 -14.00
C GLY A 345 10.27 -6.46 -13.52
N ALA A 346 10.60 -6.90 -12.30
CA ALA A 346 11.96 -6.78 -11.75
C ALA A 346 13.03 -7.56 -12.53
N THR A 347 12.64 -8.54 -13.34
CA THR A 347 13.59 -9.29 -14.21
C THR A 347 14.04 -8.51 -15.45
N LEU A 348 13.45 -7.34 -15.73
CA LEU A 348 13.72 -6.54 -16.94
C LEU A 348 14.88 -5.52 -16.76
N GLY A 349 15.79 -5.80 -15.85
CA GLY A 349 17.06 -5.06 -15.71
C GLY A 349 18.15 -5.69 -16.57
N GLN A 350 18.69 -4.92 -17.51
CA GLN A 350 19.82 -5.35 -18.33
C GLN A 350 20.91 -4.28 -18.34
N PHE A 351 22.15 -4.70 -18.12
CA PHE A 351 23.31 -3.82 -18.05
C PHE A 351 23.09 -2.66 -17.05
N GLN A 352 23.10 -1.43 -17.47
CA GLN A 352 23.04 -0.24 -16.62
C GLN A 352 21.65 0.41 -16.55
N MET A 353 20.60 -0.26 -17.03
CA MET A 353 19.24 0.28 -17.02
C MET A 353 18.19 -0.80 -16.74
N HIS A 354 17.11 -0.39 -16.11
CA HIS A 354 15.90 -1.21 -15.91
C HIS A 354 14.75 -0.73 -16.80
N ALA A 355 14.12 -1.66 -17.53
CA ALA A 355 13.16 -1.36 -18.59
C ALA A 355 11.68 -1.59 -18.21
N ALA A 356 11.32 -1.55 -16.89
CA ALA A 356 9.95 -1.69 -16.43
C ALA A 356 9.59 -0.72 -15.27
N LYS A 357 10.30 0.40 -15.15
CA LYS A 357 10.09 1.37 -14.06
C LYS A 357 8.64 1.88 -13.93
N PRO A 358 7.92 2.24 -15.03
CA PRO A 358 6.52 2.63 -14.92
C PRO A 358 5.63 1.52 -14.34
N LEU A 359 5.81 0.27 -14.74
CA LEU A 359 5.07 -0.88 -14.21
C LEU A 359 5.33 -1.08 -12.71
N LEU A 360 6.60 -1.01 -12.29
CA LEU A 360 6.97 -1.13 -10.88
C LEU A 360 6.35 0.01 -10.06
N ALA A 361 6.44 1.25 -10.53
CA ALA A 361 5.87 2.42 -9.89
C ALA A 361 4.35 2.27 -9.69
N HIS A 362 3.63 1.91 -10.75
CA HIS A 362 2.18 1.78 -10.72
C HIS A 362 1.72 0.74 -9.67
N ASN A 363 2.26 -0.47 -9.77
CA ASN A 363 1.82 -1.56 -8.90
C ASN A 363 2.21 -1.33 -7.42
N LEU A 364 3.41 -0.79 -7.17
CA LEU A 364 3.86 -0.49 -5.81
C LEU A 364 3.02 0.63 -5.17
N LEU A 365 2.86 1.76 -5.86
CA LEU A 365 2.12 2.91 -5.33
C LEU A 365 0.62 2.62 -5.20
N GLN A 366 0.04 1.84 -6.14
CA GLN A 366 -1.32 1.35 -6.02
C GLN A 366 -1.49 0.47 -4.77
N SER A 367 -0.56 -0.45 -4.52
CA SER A 367 -0.62 -1.34 -3.35
C SER A 367 -0.55 -0.56 -2.03
N ILE A 368 0.33 0.43 -1.94
CA ILE A 368 0.44 1.30 -0.75
C ILE A 368 -0.89 2.04 -0.51
N ARG A 369 -1.46 2.64 -1.55
CA ARG A 369 -2.72 3.39 -1.47
C ARG A 369 -3.89 2.48 -1.11
N LEU A 370 -4.05 1.36 -1.80
CA LEU A 370 -5.14 0.41 -1.55
C LEU A 370 -5.12 -0.14 -0.13
N LEU A 371 -3.95 -0.51 0.39
CA LEU A 371 -3.82 -0.99 1.76
C LEU A 371 -4.13 0.12 2.78
N ALA A 372 -3.64 1.34 2.56
CA ALA A 372 -3.92 2.46 3.44
C ALA A 372 -5.41 2.80 3.50
N ASP A 373 -6.06 2.93 2.33
CA ASP A 373 -7.47 3.28 2.24
C ASP A 373 -8.36 2.12 2.70
N GLY A 374 -8.01 0.88 2.35
CA GLY A 374 -8.72 -0.31 2.78
C GLY A 374 -8.71 -0.50 4.30
N MET A 375 -7.55 -0.33 4.95
CA MET A 375 -7.46 -0.38 6.41
C MET A 375 -8.25 0.74 7.08
N ARG A 376 -8.21 1.96 6.55
CA ARG A 376 -8.98 3.08 7.08
C ARG A 376 -10.48 2.83 6.98
N SER A 377 -10.95 2.42 5.80
CA SER A 377 -12.37 2.09 5.58
C SER A 377 -12.85 0.95 6.48
N PHE A 378 -12.05 -0.11 6.59
CA PHE A 378 -12.36 -1.27 7.43
C PHE A 378 -12.39 -0.92 8.93
N GLU A 379 -11.42 -0.12 9.39
CA GLU A 379 -11.40 0.38 10.76
C GLU A 379 -12.62 1.23 11.07
N GLU A 380 -12.92 2.22 10.23
CA GLU A 380 -13.97 3.22 10.47
C GLU A 380 -15.39 2.63 10.36
N HIS A 381 -15.62 1.81 9.34
CA HIS A 381 -16.96 1.35 8.96
C HIS A 381 -17.27 -0.10 9.36
N ALA A 382 -16.29 -0.87 9.85
CA ALA A 382 -16.53 -2.20 10.40
C ALA A 382 -16.07 -2.29 11.86
N VAL A 383 -14.75 -2.24 12.12
CA VAL A 383 -14.15 -2.59 13.41
C VAL A 383 -14.58 -1.63 14.52
N ARG A 384 -14.59 -0.33 14.26
CA ARG A 384 -14.97 0.69 15.27
C ARG A 384 -16.37 0.47 15.81
N GLY A 385 -17.31 0.13 14.95
CA GLY A 385 -18.72 -0.06 15.30
C GLY A 385 -19.15 -1.51 15.56
N MET A 386 -18.27 -2.51 15.41
CA MET A 386 -18.65 -3.90 15.68
C MET A 386 -18.94 -4.14 17.16
N GLU A 387 -19.95 -4.97 17.44
CA GLU A 387 -20.38 -5.34 18.78
C GLU A 387 -20.46 -6.85 18.96
N ALA A 388 -19.94 -7.36 20.08
CA ALA A 388 -20.02 -8.79 20.40
C ALA A 388 -21.46 -9.16 20.79
N ASP A 389 -22.03 -10.16 20.12
CA ASP A 389 -23.31 -10.76 20.52
C ASP A 389 -23.08 -11.79 21.63
N ARG A 390 -23.06 -11.30 22.89
CA ARG A 390 -22.73 -12.12 24.05
C ARG A 390 -23.73 -13.26 24.27
N GLU A 391 -25.00 -13.04 23.94
CA GLU A 391 -26.05 -14.07 24.07
C GLU A 391 -25.81 -15.18 23.06
N ARG A 392 -25.54 -14.82 21.81
CA ARG A 392 -25.24 -15.78 20.75
C ARG A 392 -23.95 -16.56 21.03
N ILE A 393 -22.89 -15.88 21.46
CA ILE A 393 -21.63 -16.49 21.85
C ILE A 393 -21.85 -17.51 23.00
N ALA A 394 -22.58 -17.13 24.04
CA ALA A 394 -22.91 -18.03 25.17
C ALA A 394 -23.74 -19.23 24.71
N ALA A 395 -24.73 -19.02 23.84
CA ALA A 395 -25.57 -20.10 23.31
C ALA A 395 -24.81 -21.11 22.44
N THR A 396 -23.75 -20.68 21.77
CA THR A 396 -22.90 -21.52 20.92
C THR A 396 -21.67 -22.08 21.65
N LEU A 397 -21.41 -21.64 22.88
CA LEU A 397 -20.30 -22.13 23.67
C LEU A 397 -20.55 -23.59 24.08
N SER A 398 -19.73 -24.51 23.58
CA SER A 398 -19.80 -25.92 23.92
C SER A 398 -18.61 -26.31 24.83
N PRO A 399 -18.80 -26.43 26.14
CA PRO A 399 -17.74 -26.85 27.05
C PRO A 399 -17.38 -28.34 26.89
N ALA A 400 -18.22 -29.14 26.22
CA ALA A 400 -18.07 -30.59 26.14
C ALA A 400 -16.72 -31.03 25.54
N MET A 401 -16.21 -30.33 24.52
CA MET A 401 -14.90 -30.64 23.90
C MET A 401 -13.75 -30.41 24.92
N LEU A 402 -13.78 -29.30 25.65
CA LEU A 402 -12.77 -29.01 26.70
C LEU A 402 -12.86 -30.07 27.78
N GLN A 403 -14.07 -30.35 28.31
CA GLN A 403 -14.31 -31.33 29.36
C GLN A 403 -13.83 -32.73 28.94
N ALA A 404 -14.18 -33.16 27.71
CA ALA A 404 -13.70 -34.44 27.16
C ALA A 404 -12.17 -34.47 27.03
N THR A 405 -11.54 -33.38 26.63
CA THR A 405 -10.07 -33.28 26.51
C THR A 405 -9.39 -33.41 27.88
N LEU A 406 -9.93 -32.75 28.90
CA LEU A 406 -9.41 -32.83 30.27
C LEU A 406 -9.63 -34.22 30.86
N LEU A 407 -10.80 -34.81 30.62
CA LEU A 407 -11.15 -36.17 31.06
C LEU A 407 -10.25 -37.24 30.40
N ALA A 408 -9.87 -37.07 29.15
CA ALA A 408 -9.01 -38.00 28.40
C ALA A 408 -7.71 -38.36 29.17
N LYS A 409 -7.18 -37.43 29.95
CA LYS A 409 -6.01 -37.65 30.81
C LYS A 409 -6.28 -38.59 32.00
N ARG A 410 -7.56 -38.84 32.33
CA ARG A 410 -8.00 -39.61 33.48
C ARG A 410 -8.62 -40.95 33.09
N ILE A 411 -9.48 -40.93 32.08
CA ILE A 411 -10.26 -42.10 31.64
C ILE A 411 -9.73 -42.71 30.32
N GLY A 412 -8.71 -42.11 29.73
CA GLY A 412 -8.19 -42.50 28.42
C GLY A 412 -8.85 -41.79 27.22
N HIS A 413 -8.10 -41.68 26.11
CA HIS A 413 -8.53 -40.93 24.91
C HIS A 413 -9.72 -41.59 24.24
N GLU A 414 -9.74 -42.90 24.11
CA GLU A 414 -10.79 -43.65 23.42
C GLU A 414 -12.17 -43.49 24.11
N GLU A 415 -12.20 -43.67 25.45
CA GLU A 415 -13.40 -43.53 26.25
C GLU A 415 -13.92 -42.07 26.23
N ALA A 416 -13.02 -41.11 26.36
CA ALA A 416 -13.39 -39.68 26.24
C ALA A 416 -13.94 -39.34 24.87
N ALA A 417 -13.40 -39.94 23.77
CA ALA A 417 -13.90 -39.73 22.41
C ALA A 417 -15.28 -40.38 22.19
N LEU A 418 -15.54 -41.54 22.81
CA LEU A 418 -16.87 -42.19 22.77
C LEU A 418 -17.92 -41.33 23.49
N LEU A 419 -17.60 -40.85 24.67
CA LEU A 419 -18.47 -39.96 25.44
C LEU A 419 -18.78 -38.64 24.68
N TYR A 420 -17.76 -38.04 24.08
CA TYR A 420 -17.96 -36.82 23.29
C TYR A 420 -18.89 -37.05 22.09
N ARG A 421 -18.74 -38.16 21.35
CA ARG A 421 -19.67 -38.52 20.27
C ARG A 421 -21.09 -38.72 20.76
N GLU A 422 -21.28 -39.33 21.94
CA GLU A 422 -22.59 -39.50 22.54
C GLU A 422 -23.24 -38.17 22.96
N VAL A 423 -22.44 -37.24 23.51
CA VAL A 423 -22.89 -35.86 23.76
C VAL A 423 -23.37 -35.21 22.47
N GLN A 424 -22.61 -35.34 21.37
CA GLN A 424 -22.99 -34.77 20.06
C GLN A 424 -24.29 -35.38 19.50
N ALA A 425 -24.48 -36.68 19.68
CA ALA A 425 -25.64 -37.41 19.17
C ALA A 425 -26.90 -37.21 20.01
N SER A 426 -26.76 -37.16 21.33
CA SER A 426 -27.88 -37.14 22.27
C SER A 426 -28.25 -35.78 22.81
N GLY A 427 -27.32 -34.78 22.75
CA GLY A 427 -27.45 -33.49 23.41
C GLY A 427 -27.36 -33.53 24.93
N ARG A 428 -27.08 -34.68 25.51
CA ARG A 428 -26.97 -34.86 26.98
C ARG A 428 -25.66 -34.26 27.50
N PRO A 429 -25.66 -33.66 28.71
CA PRO A 429 -24.42 -33.15 29.32
C PRO A 429 -23.39 -34.26 29.54
N LEU A 430 -22.11 -33.99 29.24
CA LEU A 430 -21.00 -34.95 29.46
C LEU A 430 -20.94 -35.44 30.89
N ARG A 431 -21.22 -34.57 31.87
CA ARG A 431 -21.26 -34.91 33.30
C ARG A 431 -22.23 -36.05 33.60
N GLU A 432 -23.42 -36.00 33.05
CA GLU A 432 -24.43 -37.06 33.25
C GLU A 432 -23.94 -38.41 32.72
N LEU A 433 -23.38 -38.42 31.52
CA LEU A 433 -22.88 -39.66 30.89
C LEU A 433 -21.70 -40.28 31.66
N VAL A 434 -20.80 -39.41 32.19
CA VAL A 434 -19.66 -39.87 33.01
C VAL A 434 -20.11 -40.48 34.34
N LEU A 435 -21.07 -39.87 35.03
CA LEU A 435 -21.63 -40.37 36.28
C LEU A 435 -22.42 -41.66 36.06
N GLU A 436 -23.27 -41.72 35.05
CA GLU A 436 -24.10 -42.89 34.70
C GLU A 436 -23.21 -44.12 34.39
N ARG A 437 -22.06 -43.94 33.74
CA ARG A 437 -21.11 -44.99 33.43
C ARG A 437 -20.18 -45.33 34.60
N GLY A 438 -20.26 -44.61 35.72
CA GLY A 438 -19.41 -44.85 36.91
C GLY A 438 -17.94 -44.53 36.66
N LEU A 439 -17.61 -43.71 35.69
CA LEU A 439 -16.25 -43.34 35.32
C LEU A 439 -15.59 -42.34 36.29
N ALA A 440 -16.42 -41.57 36.99
CA ALA A 440 -16.00 -40.65 38.05
C ALA A 440 -17.16 -40.35 39.01
N SER A 441 -16.87 -39.96 40.26
CA SER A 441 -17.87 -39.33 41.11
C SER A 441 -18.15 -37.89 40.69
N ALA A 442 -19.23 -37.28 41.19
CA ALA A 442 -19.55 -35.89 40.89
C ALA A 442 -18.40 -34.96 41.32
N GLU A 443 -17.83 -35.15 42.49
CA GLU A 443 -16.69 -34.36 43.00
C GLU A 443 -15.45 -34.55 42.13
N GLN A 444 -15.18 -35.78 41.68
CA GLN A 444 -14.06 -36.08 40.80
C GLN A 444 -14.23 -35.41 39.45
N PHE A 445 -15.41 -35.52 38.83
CA PHE A 445 -15.70 -34.86 37.56
C PHE A 445 -15.47 -33.35 37.66
N ASP A 446 -16.11 -32.70 38.63
CA ASP A 446 -16.03 -31.26 38.84
C ASP A 446 -14.60 -30.78 39.16
N ALA A 447 -13.76 -31.62 39.78
CA ALA A 447 -12.35 -31.33 40.00
C ALA A 447 -11.47 -31.51 38.74
N TRP A 448 -11.81 -32.46 37.85
CA TRP A 448 -11.03 -32.79 36.66
C TRP A 448 -11.29 -31.85 35.47
N VAL A 449 -12.45 -31.22 35.42
CA VAL A 449 -12.87 -30.34 34.31
C VAL A 449 -12.76 -28.84 34.63
N LYS A 450 -12.24 -28.52 35.80
CA LYS A 450 -11.83 -27.15 36.18
C LYS A 450 -10.47 -26.83 35.53
#